data_e65faecfef2051c7c4c47e9253e0f4e9
#
_entry.id   e65faecfef2051c7c4c47e9253e0f4e9
#
_cell.length_a   1.000
_cell.length_b   1.000
_cell.length_c   1.000
_cell.angle_alpha   90.00
_cell.angle_beta   90.00
_cell.angle_gamma   90.00
#
_symmetry.space_group_name_H-M   'P 1'
#
loop_
_entity.id
_entity.type
_entity.pdbx_description
1 polymer ?
#
loop_
_entity_poly.entity_id
_entity_poly.type
_entity_poly.pdbx_seq_one_letter_code
_entity_poly.pdbx_strand_id
1 'polypeptide(L)'
;AAAGQSAIARVPSRAQGRALYAPIDPLASLTESDKVSLLHRLEDYARKQDRRVTQVIASLAGEYEVVFVTRLDGRAAADVRPLVRVSLQVIVEQDGRREQGSAGGGGRFDYAYFSDALLQEYARLAVDQALTNLNARPAPAGTMTVVLGSGWPGILLHEAIGHGLEGDFNRKGSSAFAGRIGQRVAADGVSVGDDGTIPDRRGSLNVDDEG
;
A
#
# COMPACT_ATOMS: atom_id res chain seq x y z
N ALA A 1 38.00 -5.74 -37.94
CA ALA A 1 36.85 -6.50 -37.42
C ALA A 1 37.16 -6.91 -36.00
N ALA A 2 36.58 -6.23 -35.01
CA ALA A 2 36.67 -6.61 -33.62
C ALA A 2 35.62 -7.73 -33.39
N ALA A 3 36.10 -8.94 -33.08
CA ALA A 3 35.25 -10.04 -32.66
C ALA A 3 34.65 -9.67 -31.30
N GLY A 4 33.36 -9.38 -31.28
CA GLY A 4 32.63 -9.14 -30.07
C GLY A 4 32.58 -10.42 -29.22
N GLN A 5 33.30 -10.43 -28.11
CA GLN A 5 33.09 -11.45 -27.08
C GLN A 5 31.76 -11.16 -26.41
N SER A 6 30.75 -11.96 -26.71
CA SER A 6 29.51 -12.00 -25.94
C SER A 6 29.84 -12.54 -24.55
N ALA A 7 30.03 -11.67 -23.58
CA ALA A 7 30.07 -12.05 -22.19
C ALA A 7 28.63 -12.43 -21.80
N ILE A 8 28.35 -13.72 -21.65
CA ILE A 8 27.13 -14.20 -21.05
C ILE A 8 27.20 -13.76 -19.58
N ALA A 9 26.43 -12.74 -19.22
CA ALA A 9 26.29 -12.33 -17.82
C ALA A 9 25.74 -13.54 -17.06
N ARG A 10 26.53 -14.12 -16.15
CA ARG A 10 26.01 -15.10 -15.20
C ARG A 10 25.11 -14.35 -14.25
N VAL A 11 23.80 -14.59 -14.35
CA VAL A 11 22.85 -14.16 -13.33
C VAL A 11 23.30 -14.84 -12.03
N PRO A 12 23.69 -14.08 -10.99
CA PRO A 12 24.01 -14.71 -9.71
C PRO A 12 22.77 -15.46 -9.21
N SER A 13 22.94 -16.72 -8.86
CA SER A 13 21.90 -17.48 -8.20
C SER A 13 21.55 -16.78 -6.89
N ARG A 14 20.35 -16.19 -6.81
CA ARG A 14 19.78 -15.50 -5.65
C ARG A 14 20.78 -14.58 -4.94
N ALA A 15 20.62 -13.28 -5.10
CA ALA A 15 21.15 -12.36 -4.11
C ALA A 15 20.72 -12.88 -2.73
N GLN A 16 21.65 -12.94 -1.77
CA GLN A 16 21.35 -13.29 -0.38
C GLN A 16 20.57 -12.11 0.24
N GLY A 17 19.41 -11.77 -0.34
CA GLY A 17 18.49 -10.76 0.11
C GLY A 17 17.51 -11.35 1.12
N ARG A 18 16.97 -10.53 1.96
CA ARG A 18 15.85 -10.88 2.84
C ARG A 18 14.66 -11.29 1.96
N ALA A 19 14.06 -12.45 2.22
CA ALA A 19 12.80 -12.83 1.59
C ALA A 19 11.66 -12.12 2.33
N LEU A 20 11.34 -10.90 1.92
CA LEU A 20 10.29 -10.08 2.56
C LEU A 20 8.89 -10.55 2.16
N TYR A 21 8.76 -11.28 1.06
CA TYR A 21 7.51 -11.84 0.55
C TYR A 21 7.78 -13.05 -0.35
N ALA A 22 6.77 -13.85 -0.57
CA ALA A 22 6.85 -15.02 -1.46
C ALA A 22 6.81 -14.59 -2.94
N PRO A 23 7.67 -15.13 -3.82
CA PRO A 23 7.69 -14.81 -5.25
C PRO A 23 6.60 -15.63 -5.99
N ILE A 24 5.35 -15.27 -5.80
CA ILE A 24 4.18 -15.98 -6.35
C ILE A 24 3.48 -15.13 -7.41
N ASP A 25 2.72 -15.76 -8.30
CA ASP A 25 1.80 -15.10 -9.21
C ASP A 25 0.42 -14.97 -8.53
N PRO A 26 0.02 -13.80 -8.05
CA PRO A 26 -1.26 -13.64 -7.39
C PRO A 26 -2.44 -13.74 -8.36
N LEU A 27 -2.23 -13.43 -9.64
CA LEU A 27 -3.30 -13.38 -10.63
C LEU A 27 -3.84 -14.77 -10.94
N ALA A 28 -2.99 -15.79 -10.83
CA ALA A 28 -3.34 -17.19 -11.05
C ALA A 28 -3.92 -17.90 -9.81
N SER A 29 -3.91 -17.25 -8.63
CA SER A 29 -4.31 -17.88 -7.37
C SER A 29 -5.82 -18.09 -7.23
N LEU A 30 -6.65 -17.37 -7.98
CA LEU A 30 -8.10 -17.53 -8.04
C LEU A 30 -8.59 -17.48 -9.49
N THR A 31 -9.63 -18.27 -9.79
CA THR A 31 -10.36 -18.14 -11.05
C THR A 31 -11.15 -16.82 -11.12
N GLU A 32 -11.59 -16.42 -12.32
CA GLU A 32 -12.47 -15.24 -12.47
C GLU A 32 -13.75 -15.38 -11.64
N SER A 33 -14.37 -16.57 -11.65
CA SER A 33 -15.57 -16.86 -10.87
C SER A 33 -15.33 -16.71 -9.37
N ASP A 34 -14.18 -17.17 -8.87
CA ASP A 34 -13.84 -17.05 -7.45
C ASP A 34 -13.60 -15.58 -7.05
N LYS A 35 -12.95 -14.81 -7.93
CA LYS A 35 -12.75 -13.34 -7.73
C LYS A 35 -14.10 -12.61 -7.66
N VAL A 36 -15.02 -12.92 -8.56
CA VAL A 36 -16.38 -12.35 -8.52
C VAL A 36 -17.13 -12.79 -7.27
N SER A 37 -17.01 -14.07 -6.89
CA SER A 37 -17.64 -14.60 -5.66
C SER A 37 -17.09 -13.93 -4.40
N LEU A 38 -15.81 -13.61 -4.36
CA LEU A 38 -15.19 -12.85 -3.26
C LEU A 38 -15.83 -11.46 -3.13
N LEU A 39 -16.00 -10.74 -4.24
CA LEU A 39 -16.61 -9.41 -4.26
C LEU A 39 -18.09 -9.46 -3.82
N HIS A 40 -18.84 -10.47 -4.27
CA HIS A 40 -20.23 -10.67 -3.82
C HIS A 40 -20.32 -10.95 -2.32
N ARG A 41 -19.45 -11.79 -1.76
CA ARG A 41 -19.41 -12.01 -0.32
C ARG A 41 -19.14 -10.71 0.45
N LEU A 42 -18.20 -9.89 -0.03
CA LEU A 42 -17.87 -8.61 0.59
C LEU A 42 -19.07 -7.64 0.55
N GLU A 43 -19.78 -7.57 -0.58
CA GLU A 43 -21.03 -6.81 -0.70
C GLU A 43 -22.10 -7.31 0.27
N ASP A 44 -22.32 -8.62 0.32
CA ASP A 44 -23.30 -9.25 1.23
C ASP A 44 -22.99 -8.95 2.69
N TYR A 45 -21.71 -9.01 3.09
CA TYR A 45 -21.31 -8.66 4.45
C TYR A 45 -21.61 -7.21 4.77
N ALA A 46 -21.33 -6.28 3.85
CA ALA A 46 -21.63 -4.86 4.07
C ALA A 46 -23.12 -4.59 4.17
N ARG A 47 -23.93 -5.16 3.27
CA ARG A 47 -25.39 -4.96 3.30
C ARG A 47 -26.07 -5.54 4.53
N LYS A 48 -25.53 -6.63 5.10
CA LYS A 48 -26.04 -7.26 6.33
C LYS A 48 -25.74 -6.47 7.61
N GLN A 49 -24.75 -5.52 7.58
CA GLN A 49 -24.39 -4.74 8.76
C GLN A 49 -25.51 -3.76 9.16
N ASP A 50 -26.11 -3.06 8.19
CA ASP A 50 -27.14 -2.05 8.48
C ASP A 50 -28.08 -1.86 7.28
N ARG A 51 -29.38 -1.71 7.57
CA ARG A 51 -30.45 -1.52 6.58
C ARG A 51 -30.34 -0.19 5.80
N ARG A 52 -29.57 0.76 6.30
CA ARG A 52 -29.34 2.05 5.65
C ARG A 52 -28.28 1.99 4.55
N VAL A 53 -27.63 0.85 4.37
CA VAL A 53 -26.69 0.64 3.25
C VAL A 53 -27.48 0.59 1.95
N THR A 54 -27.35 1.63 1.14
CA THR A 54 -28.07 1.76 -0.15
C THR A 54 -27.18 1.36 -1.33
N GLN A 55 -25.86 1.59 -1.24
CA GLN A 55 -24.92 1.26 -2.30
C GLN A 55 -23.65 0.67 -1.72
N VAL A 56 -23.10 -0.33 -2.42
CA VAL A 56 -21.80 -0.94 -2.13
C VAL A 56 -21.00 -0.96 -3.42
N ILE A 57 -19.77 -0.50 -3.35
CA ILE A 57 -18.79 -0.53 -4.44
C ILE A 57 -17.58 -1.31 -3.94
N ALA A 58 -17.36 -2.49 -4.51
CA ALA A 58 -16.24 -3.35 -4.16
C ALA A 58 -15.33 -3.55 -5.36
N SER A 59 -14.02 -3.51 -5.14
CA SER A 59 -13.05 -3.80 -6.19
C SER A 59 -11.92 -4.68 -5.66
N LEU A 60 -11.41 -5.52 -6.56
CA LEU A 60 -10.26 -6.39 -6.33
C LEU A 60 -9.22 -6.08 -7.41
N ALA A 61 -8.00 -5.79 -7.00
CA ALA A 61 -6.88 -5.55 -7.88
C ALA A 61 -5.73 -6.52 -7.55
N GLY A 62 -4.94 -6.84 -8.57
CA GLY A 62 -3.71 -7.61 -8.41
C GLY A 62 -2.71 -7.24 -9.47
N GLU A 63 -1.45 -7.31 -9.10
CA GLU A 63 -0.30 -7.08 -9.95
C GLU A 63 0.68 -8.24 -9.80
N TYR A 64 1.29 -8.63 -10.91
CA TYR A 64 2.40 -9.57 -10.96
C TYR A 64 3.53 -8.89 -11.73
N GLU A 65 4.58 -8.52 -11.02
CA GLU A 65 5.72 -7.83 -11.59
C GLU A 65 6.97 -8.70 -11.47
N VAL A 66 7.72 -8.82 -12.56
CA VAL A 66 9.05 -9.43 -12.58
C VAL A 66 10.06 -8.34 -12.90
N VAL A 67 10.95 -8.09 -11.98
CA VAL A 67 11.97 -7.04 -12.08
C VAL A 67 13.33 -7.68 -12.30
N PHE A 68 14.11 -7.15 -13.23
CA PHE A 68 15.48 -7.53 -13.47
C PHE A 68 16.34 -6.28 -13.65
N VAL A 69 17.28 -6.08 -12.74
CA VAL A 69 18.19 -4.93 -12.74
C VAL A 69 19.59 -5.41 -13.07
N THR A 70 20.25 -4.74 -14.03
CA THR A 70 21.65 -4.99 -14.37
C THR A 70 22.46 -3.71 -14.29
N ARG A 71 23.67 -3.81 -13.81
CA ARG A 71 24.61 -2.70 -13.68
C ARG A 71 25.80 -2.85 -14.64
N LEU A 72 26.42 -1.74 -14.96
CA LEU A 72 27.60 -1.74 -15.84
C LEU A 72 28.82 -2.48 -15.25
N ASP A 73 28.87 -2.64 -13.94
CA ASP A 73 29.88 -3.43 -13.23
C ASP A 73 29.65 -4.96 -13.31
N GLY A 74 28.62 -5.39 -14.04
CA GLY A 74 28.26 -6.80 -14.24
C GLY A 74 27.40 -7.39 -13.12
N ARG A 75 26.99 -6.65 -12.13
CA ARG A 75 26.02 -7.10 -11.13
C ARG A 75 24.63 -7.18 -11.75
N ALA A 76 23.87 -8.17 -11.32
CA ALA A 76 22.48 -8.35 -11.71
C ALA A 76 21.66 -8.82 -10.51
N ALA A 77 20.44 -8.32 -10.40
CA ALA A 77 19.48 -8.70 -9.38
C ALA A 77 18.10 -8.90 -10.01
N ALA A 78 17.30 -9.79 -9.43
CA ALA A 78 15.96 -10.08 -9.90
C ALA A 78 14.99 -10.19 -8.71
N ASP A 79 13.76 -9.77 -8.92
CA ASP A 79 12.69 -9.86 -7.94
C ASP A 79 11.38 -10.24 -8.62
N VAL A 80 10.51 -10.95 -7.89
CA VAL A 80 9.14 -11.25 -8.29
C VAL A 80 8.23 -10.62 -7.25
N ARG A 81 7.44 -9.65 -7.67
CA ARG A 81 6.68 -8.76 -6.79
C ARG A 81 5.17 -9.02 -6.95
N PRO A 82 4.56 -9.88 -6.13
CA PRO A 82 3.12 -9.96 -6.05
C PRO A 82 2.56 -8.71 -5.38
N LEU A 83 1.35 -8.31 -5.76
CA LEU A 83 0.61 -7.30 -5.04
C LEU A 83 -0.87 -7.52 -5.23
N VAL A 84 -1.64 -7.54 -4.13
CA VAL A 84 -3.09 -7.63 -4.17
C VAL A 84 -3.72 -6.55 -3.30
N ARG A 85 -4.92 -6.11 -3.69
CA ARG A 85 -5.71 -5.13 -2.95
C ARG A 85 -7.20 -5.40 -3.11
N VAL A 86 -7.92 -5.33 -2.00
CA VAL A 86 -9.38 -5.17 -1.94
C VAL A 86 -9.68 -3.73 -1.50
N SER A 87 -10.67 -3.12 -2.14
CA SER A 87 -11.22 -1.82 -1.71
C SER A 87 -12.73 -1.92 -1.67
N LEU A 88 -13.31 -1.38 -0.60
CA LEU A 88 -14.74 -1.33 -0.35
C LEU A 88 -15.15 0.10 -0.04
N GLN A 89 -16.19 0.58 -0.72
CA GLN A 89 -16.88 1.82 -0.39
C GLN A 89 -18.37 1.51 -0.15
N VAL A 90 -18.89 2.04 0.92
CA VAL A 90 -20.29 1.88 1.31
C VAL A 90 -20.96 3.24 1.38
N ILE A 91 -22.17 3.34 0.87
CA ILE A 91 -23.01 4.52 1.00
C ILE A 91 -24.23 4.15 1.85
N VAL A 92 -24.47 4.94 2.86
CA VAL A 92 -25.65 4.85 3.73
C VAL A 92 -26.52 6.08 3.54
N GLU A 93 -27.83 5.90 3.71
CA GLU A 93 -28.80 6.99 3.57
C GLU A 93 -29.83 6.94 4.69
N GLN A 94 -30.12 8.09 5.28
CA GLN A 94 -31.17 8.27 6.27
C GLN A 94 -31.69 9.71 6.24
N ASP A 95 -33.01 9.86 6.20
CA ASP A 95 -33.72 11.16 6.27
C ASP A 95 -33.22 12.18 5.23
N GLY A 96 -32.90 11.69 4.01
CA GLY A 96 -32.37 12.52 2.91
C GLY A 96 -30.88 12.87 3.03
N ARG A 97 -30.22 12.48 4.10
CA ARG A 97 -28.77 12.60 4.27
C ARG A 97 -28.08 11.34 3.76
N ARG A 98 -27.01 11.55 2.99
CA ARG A 98 -26.24 10.48 2.36
C ARG A 98 -24.78 10.65 2.71
N GLU A 99 -24.18 9.59 3.25
CA GLU A 99 -22.78 9.59 3.69
C GLU A 99 -22.08 8.31 3.26
N GLN A 100 -20.76 8.38 3.20
CA GLN A 100 -19.95 7.24 2.77
C GLN A 100 -18.93 6.83 3.83
N GLY A 101 -18.54 5.57 3.77
CA GLY A 101 -17.39 5.02 4.47
C GLY A 101 -16.62 4.08 3.56
N SER A 102 -15.36 3.89 3.85
CA SER A 102 -14.47 3.03 3.05
C SER A 102 -13.56 2.20 3.93
N ALA A 103 -13.25 1.00 3.46
CA ALA A 103 -12.25 0.14 4.06
C ALA A 103 -11.58 -0.71 2.98
N GLY A 104 -10.54 -1.42 3.36
CA GLY A 104 -9.82 -2.30 2.46
C GLY A 104 -8.36 -2.39 2.83
N GLY A 105 -7.64 -3.17 2.06
CA GLY A 105 -6.22 -3.42 2.31
C GLY A 105 -5.66 -4.41 1.31
N GLY A 106 -4.44 -4.83 1.57
CA GLY A 106 -3.70 -5.76 0.75
C GLY A 106 -2.21 -5.68 1.05
N GLY A 107 -1.42 -6.30 0.21
CA GLY A 107 0.02 -6.35 0.37
C GLY A 107 0.64 -7.31 -0.63
N ARG A 108 1.83 -7.77 -0.33
CA ARG A 108 2.62 -8.69 -1.15
C ARG A 108 2.18 -10.15 -0.94
N PHE A 109 0.92 -10.42 -1.27
CA PHE A 109 0.25 -11.70 -1.09
C PHE A 109 -0.36 -12.19 -2.40
N ASP A 110 -1.00 -13.36 -2.35
CA ASP A 110 -2.02 -13.76 -3.31
C ASP A 110 -3.43 -13.47 -2.78
N TYR A 111 -4.46 -13.83 -3.56
CA TYR A 111 -5.85 -13.56 -3.17
C TYR A 111 -6.36 -14.42 -2.01
N ALA A 112 -5.67 -15.49 -1.61
CA ALA A 112 -6.04 -16.29 -0.43
C ALA A 112 -5.89 -15.49 0.88
N TYR A 113 -5.12 -14.39 0.86
CA TYR A 113 -5.04 -13.42 1.95
C TYR A 113 -6.41 -12.90 2.39
N PHE A 114 -7.35 -12.72 1.47
CA PHE A 114 -8.67 -12.17 1.75
C PHE A 114 -9.63 -13.23 2.32
N SER A 115 -9.36 -13.68 3.54
CA SER A 115 -10.24 -14.59 4.27
C SER A 115 -11.60 -13.95 4.56
N ASP A 116 -12.62 -14.78 4.78
CA ASP A 116 -13.96 -14.30 5.14
C ASP A 116 -13.96 -13.42 6.40
N ALA A 117 -13.15 -13.74 7.39
CA ALA A 117 -13.00 -12.92 8.58
C ALA A 117 -12.47 -11.51 8.26
N LEU A 118 -11.49 -11.40 7.35
CA LEU A 118 -10.94 -10.12 6.90
C LEU A 118 -11.96 -9.32 6.08
N LEU A 119 -12.71 -9.99 5.18
CA LEU A 119 -13.77 -9.34 4.40
C LEU A 119 -14.90 -8.81 5.29
N GLN A 120 -15.31 -9.58 6.33
CA GLN A 120 -16.28 -9.12 7.32
C GLN A 120 -15.78 -7.91 8.10
N GLU A 121 -14.49 -7.87 8.46
CA GLU A 121 -13.89 -6.74 9.15
C GLU A 121 -13.88 -5.50 8.26
N TYR A 122 -13.53 -5.60 6.98
CA TYR A 122 -13.60 -4.48 6.04
C TYR A 122 -15.04 -3.98 5.85
N ALA A 123 -16.01 -4.89 5.77
CA ALA A 123 -17.42 -4.53 5.69
C ALA A 123 -17.87 -3.75 6.92
N ARG A 124 -17.52 -4.24 8.12
CA ARG A 124 -17.82 -3.60 9.40
C ARG A 124 -17.20 -2.19 9.45
N LEU A 125 -15.91 -2.06 9.17
CA LEU A 125 -15.19 -0.78 9.22
C LEU A 125 -15.80 0.26 8.27
N ALA A 126 -16.11 -0.14 7.03
CA ALA A 126 -16.70 0.78 6.05
C ALA A 126 -18.09 1.24 6.47
N VAL A 127 -18.92 0.34 6.96
CA VAL A 127 -20.30 0.67 7.42
C VAL A 127 -20.24 1.52 8.68
N ASP A 128 -19.43 1.18 9.68
CA ASP A 128 -19.27 1.96 10.91
C ASP A 128 -18.81 3.40 10.61
N GLN A 129 -17.88 3.58 9.67
CA GLN A 129 -17.45 4.91 9.24
C GLN A 129 -18.60 5.69 8.59
N ALA A 130 -19.34 5.08 7.68
CA ALA A 130 -20.47 5.72 7.01
C ALA A 130 -21.56 6.14 8.00
N LEU A 131 -21.89 5.27 8.95
CA LEU A 131 -22.88 5.54 10.03
C LEU A 131 -22.39 6.63 10.99
N THR A 132 -21.10 6.65 11.30
CA THR A 132 -20.49 7.72 12.08
C THR A 132 -20.63 9.06 11.38
N ASN A 133 -20.37 9.10 10.07
CA ASN A 133 -20.49 10.30 9.25
C ASN A 133 -21.94 10.81 9.18
N LEU A 134 -22.94 9.92 9.14
CA LEU A 134 -24.36 10.32 9.22
C LEU A 134 -24.70 11.14 10.47
N ASN A 135 -24.04 10.83 11.58
CA ASN A 135 -24.25 11.51 12.86
C ASN A 135 -23.22 12.63 13.13
N ALA A 136 -22.23 12.78 12.25
CA ALA A 136 -21.17 13.76 12.44
C ALA A 136 -21.65 15.20 12.33
N ARG A 137 -21.04 16.08 13.11
CA ARG A 137 -21.18 17.53 13.02
C ARG A 137 -20.04 18.11 12.20
N PRO A 138 -20.24 19.22 11.49
CA PRO A 138 -19.15 19.91 10.83
C PRO A 138 -18.00 20.20 11.79
N ALA A 139 -16.77 19.95 11.36
CA ALA A 139 -15.59 20.30 12.14
C ALA A 139 -15.46 21.82 12.23
N PRO A 140 -15.05 22.40 13.38
CA PRO A 140 -14.81 23.83 13.50
C PRO A 140 -13.64 24.22 12.58
N ALA A 141 -13.79 25.35 11.88
CA ALA A 141 -12.72 25.97 11.11
C ALA A 141 -11.89 26.91 11.97
N GLY A 142 -10.57 26.87 11.81
CA GLY A 142 -9.65 27.76 12.54
C GLY A 142 -8.35 27.08 12.94
N THR A 143 -7.45 27.87 13.53
CA THR A 143 -6.20 27.36 14.10
C THR A 143 -6.47 26.71 15.45
N MET A 144 -6.04 25.46 15.62
CA MET A 144 -6.24 24.72 16.86
C MET A 144 -5.13 23.69 17.08
N THR A 145 -4.97 23.25 18.31
CA THR A 145 -4.07 22.14 18.62
C THR A 145 -4.65 20.83 18.09
N VAL A 146 -3.84 20.09 17.34
CA VAL A 146 -4.22 18.80 16.75
C VAL A 146 -3.33 17.69 17.31
N VAL A 147 -3.95 16.61 17.75
CA VAL A 147 -3.27 15.37 18.12
C VAL A 147 -3.50 14.35 17.00
N LEU A 148 -2.41 13.91 16.38
CA LEU A 148 -2.44 12.87 15.33
C LEU A 148 -2.26 11.51 15.98
N GLY A 149 -3.24 10.61 15.78
CA GLY A 149 -3.12 9.20 16.15
C GLY A 149 -2.28 8.41 15.15
N SER A 150 -2.10 7.11 15.42
CA SER A 150 -1.47 6.18 14.48
C SER A 150 -2.39 5.87 13.29
N GLY A 151 -1.84 5.35 12.19
CA GLY A 151 -2.57 4.94 10.99
C GLY A 151 -2.64 6.01 9.92
N TRP A 152 -3.82 6.39 9.44
CA TRP A 152 -4.02 7.35 8.34
C TRP A 152 -3.27 8.68 8.49
N PRO A 153 -3.11 9.28 9.68
CA PRO A 153 -2.26 10.47 9.85
C PRO A 153 -0.79 10.28 9.45
N GLY A 154 -0.31 9.04 9.31
CA GLY A 154 1.01 8.74 8.74
C GLY A 154 1.17 9.24 7.29
N ILE A 155 0.07 9.36 6.53
CA ILE A 155 0.10 9.97 5.19
C ILE A 155 0.50 11.43 5.26
N LEU A 156 0.08 12.18 6.27
CA LEU A 156 0.52 13.56 6.45
C LEU A 156 2.05 13.65 6.63
N LEU A 157 2.65 12.72 7.35
CA LEU A 157 4.11 12.65 7.49
C LEU A 157 4.78 12.26 6.18
N HIS A 158 4.19 11.35 5.41
CA HIS A 158 4.66 10.98 4.06
C HIS A 158 4.71 12.23 3.16
N GLU A 159 3.62 13.00 3.07
CA GLU A 159 3.55 14.20 2.25
C GLU A 159 4.46 15.33 2.77
N ALA A 160 4.49 15.54 4.08
CA ALA A 160 5.23 16.66 4.67
C ALA A 160 6.76 16.44 4.70
N ILE A 161 7.22 15.19 4.81
CA ILE A 161 8.63 14.87 5.05
C ILE A 161 9.11 13.80 4.07
N GLY A 162 8.33 12.75 3.81
CA GLY A 162 8.75 11.58 3.08
C GLY A 162 9.29 11.90 1.68
N HIS A 163 8.55 12.66 0.90
CA HIS A 163 9.00 13.09 -0.43
C HIS A 163 10.28 13.92 -0.39
N GLY A 164 10.48 14.72 0.67
CA GLY A 164 11.73 15.46 0.86
C GLY A 164 12.95 14.59 1.16
N LEU A 165 12.74 13.34 1.61
CA LEU A 165 13.80 12.39 1.94
C LEU A 165 14.16 11.47 0.77
N GLU A 166 13.44 11.51 -0.35
CA GLU A 166 13.72 10.70 -1.53
C GLU A 166 15.16 10.94 -2.04
N GLY A 167 15.82 9.85 -2.41
CA GLY A 167 17.24 9.86 -2.75
C GLY A 167 17.57 10.73 -3.97
N ASP A 168 16.68 10.78 -4.97
CA ASP A 168 16.91 11.55 -6.20
C ASP A 168 16.81 13.07 -5.95
N PHE A 169 15.86 13.55 -5.13
CA PHE A 169 15.76 14.96 -4.76
C PHE A 169 16.95 15.41 -3.92
N ASN A 170 17.43 14.54 -3.01
CA ASN A 170 18.61 14.82 -2.22
C ASN A 170 19.88 14.84 -3.08
N ARG A 171 20.04 13.90 -4.01
CA ARG A 171 21.16 13.86 -4.95
C ARG A 171 21.20 15.07 -5.88
N LYS A 172 20.06 15.55 -6.35
CA LYS A 172 19.92 16.76 -7.18
C LYS A 172 20.09 18.05 -6.39
N GLY A 173 20.08 18.01 -5.06
CA GLY A 173 20.18 19.20 -4.21
C GLY A 173 18.90 20.03 -4.16
N SER A 174 17.76 19.50 -4.63
CA SER A 174 16.47 20.20 -4.66
C SER A 174 15.63 20.03 -3.39
N SER A 175 16.00 19.09 -2.51
CA SER A 175 15.33 18.89 -1.22
C SER A 175 15.87 19.86 -0.16
N ALA A 176 14.98 20.27 0.77
CA ALA A 176 15.37 21.00 1.98
C ALA A 176 16.29 20.18 2.91
N PHE A 177 16.34 18.85 2.73
CA PHE A 177 17.18 17.92 3.50
C PHE A 177 18.54 17.64 2.82
N ALA A 178 18.76 18.13 1.60
CA ALA A 178 19.99 17.88 0.86
C ALA A 178 21.22 18.37 1.62
N GLY A 179 22.23 17.51 1.74
CA GLY A 179 23.49 17.81 2.43
C GLY A 179 23.40 17.89 3.96
N ARG A 180 22.29 17.47 4.57
CA ARG A 180 22.08 17.57 6.02
C ARG A 180 22.34 16.26 6.78
N ILE A 181 23.03 15.30 6.19
CA ILE A 181 23.41 14.06 6.87
C ILE A 181 24.22 14.40 8.14
N GLY A 182 23.83 13.83 9.28
CA GLY A 182 24.41 14.08 10.59
C GLY A 182 23.92 15.36 11.27
N GLN A 183 23.05 16.14 10.65
CA GLN A 183 22.43 17.31 11.25
C GLN A 183 21.00 16.98 11.72
N ARG A 184 20.58 17.58 12.81
CA ARG A 184 19.20 17.48 13.26
C ARG A 184 18.30 18.31 12.36
N VAL A 185 17.25 17.68 11.82
CA VAL A 185 16.26 18.30 10.92
C VAL A 185 14.84 18.33 11.48
N ALA A 186 14.64 17.80 12.67
CA ALA A 186 13.35 17.81 13.37
C ALA A 186 13.47 18.45 14.78
N ALA A 187 12.33 18.77 15.38
CA ALA A 187 12.27 19.26 16.75
C ALA A 187 12.75 18.20 17.75
N ASP A 188 13.11 18.64 18.97
CA ASP A 188 13.49 17.73 20.05
C ASP A 188 12.35 16.74 20.33
N GLY A 189 12.73 15.47 20.53
CA GLY A 189 11.78 14.38 20.80
C GLY A 189 11.08 13.81 19.57
N VAL A 190 11.30 14.36 18.35
CA VAL A 190 10.75 13.82 17.11
C VAL A 190 11.80 12.98 16.38
N SER A 191 11.45 11.73 16.08
CA SER A 191 12.23 10.83 15.22
C SER A 191 11.31 10.23 14.15
N VAL A 192 11.77 10.24 12.91
CA VAL A 192 11.06 9.65 11.77
C VAL A 192 11.93 8.57 11.16
N GLY A 193 11.38 7.37 11.01
CA GLY A 193 12.05 6.25 10.34
C GLY A 193 11.25 5.82 9.10
N ASP A 194 11.94 5.51 8.03
CA ASP A 194 11.41 4.82 6.87
C ASP A 194 11.99 3.40 6.83
N ASP A 195 11.13 2.39 6.85
CA ASP A 195 11.53 0.99 6.89
C ASP A 195 10.89 0.20 5.74
N GLY A 196 11.63 0.04 4.66
CA GLY A 196 11.28 -0.80 3.50
C GLY A 196 11.49 -2.29 3.72
N THR A 197 11.78 -2.76 4.94
CA THR A 197 12.07 -4.16 5.26
C THR A 197 10.97 -4.89 6.04
N ILE A 198 9.82 -4.26 6.23
CA ILE A 198 8.68 -4.89 6.90
C ILE A 198 8.08 -5.96 5.97
N PRO A 199 8.02 -7.25 6.39
CA PRO A 199 7.50 -8.32 5.53
C PRO A 199 6.10 -8.02 4.99
N ASP A 200 5.84 -8.46 3.77
CA ASP A 200 4.55 -8.45 3.08
C ASP A 200 3.91 -7.07 2.88
N ARG A 201 4.57 -6.00 3.24
CA ARG A 201 4.08 -4.63 3.02
C ARG A 201 4.21 -4.23 1.55
N ARG A 202 3.25 -3.45 1.06
CA ARG A 202 3.23 -2.91 -0.32
C ARG A 202 4.55 -2.21 -0.68
N GLY A 203 5.06 -1.36 0.23
CA GLY A 203 6.28 -0.57 0.01
C GLY A 203 7.58 -1.34 0.21
N SER A 204 7.55 -2.60 0.66
CA SER A 204 8.76 -3.39 0.87
C SER A 204 9.23 -4.04 -0.41
N LEU A 205 10.54 -3.98 -0.67
CA LEU A 205 11.19 -4.51 -1.86
C LEU A 205 12.38 -5.38 -1.46
N ASN A 206 12.52 -6.57 -2.08
CA ASN A 206 13.72 -7.40 -1.93
C ASN A 206 14.90 -6.82 -2.72
N VAL A 207 14.61 -6.17 -3.84
CA VAL A 207 15.55 -5.51 -4.74
C VAL A 207 14.94 -4.16 -5.10
N ASP A 208 15.71 -3.09 -4.99
CA ASP A 208 15.32 -1.76 -5.43
C ASP A 208 15.70 -1.49 -6.90
N ASP A 209 15.54 -0.24 -7.36
CA ASP A 209 15.84 0.14 -8.74
C ASP A 209 17.35 0.19 -9.04
N GLU A 210 18.17 0.06 -8.03
CA GLU A 210 19.64 0.06 -8.15
C GLU A 210 20.26 -1.34 -8.05
N GLY A 211 19.50 -2.36 -7.68
CA GLY A 211 19.90 -3.77 -7.61
C GLY A 211 20.58 -4.15 -6.30
#